data_12b641ea5cb333a8aa8072a6df91521e
#
_entry.id   12b641ea5cb333a8aa8072a6df91521e
#
_cell.length_a   1.000
_cell.length_b   1.000
_cell.length_c   1.000
_cell.angle_alpha   90.00
_cell.angle_beta   90.00
_cell.angle_gamma   90.00
#
_symmetry.space_group_name_H-M   'P 1'
#
loop_
_entity.id
_entity.type
_entity.pdbx_description
1 polymer ?
#
loop_
_entity_poly.entity_id
_entity_poly.type
_entity_poly.pdbx_seq_one_letter_code
_entity_poly.pdbx_strand_id
1 'polypeptide(L)'
;MDIDFNTPIVATVTLASSTNNLAASHVFEQRNIKLISPKGYYYIPNINDELLLSCVKKPFALGYVNNFSADISPGEILIKNDSGAYIKLLSNGDIEINKLLITQNGEIKHQKNNYC
;
A
#
# COMPACT_ATOMS: atom_id res chain seq x y z
N MET A 1 -22.80 -22.50 -6.46
CA MET A 1 -21.74 -21.64 -6.97
C MET A 1 -20.39 -22.28 -6.72
N ASP A 2 -19.65 -22.47 -7.76
CA ASP A 2 -18.33 -23.06 -7.64
C ASP A 2 -17.32 -21.96 -7.35
N ILE A 3 -16.56 -22.14 -6.29
CA ILE A 3 -15.49 -21.23 -5.94
C ILE A 3 -14.17 -21.89 -6.29
N ASP A 4 -13.41 -21.24 -7.16
CA ASP A 4 -12.09 -21.72 -7.54
C ASP A 4 -11.06 -21.15 -6.57
N PHE A 5 -10.67 -21.97 -5.59
CA PHE A 5 -9.67 -21.56 -4.60
C PHE A 5 -8.25 -21.52 -5.14
N ASN A 6 -8.03 -21.97 -6.38
CA ASN A 6 -6.72 -21.89 -7.03
C ASN A 6 -6.49 -20.56 -7.72
N THR A 7 -7.53 -19.76 -7.89
CA THR A 7 -7.45 -18.44 -8.53
C THR A 7 -7.45 -17.37 -7.46
N PRO A 8 -6.50 -16.42 -7.49
CA PRO A 8 -6.54 -15.29 -6.57
C PRO A 8 -7.83 -14.49 -6.71
N ILE A 9 -8.33 -13.98 -5.62
CA ILE A 9 -9.57 -13.18 -5.58
C ILE A 9 -9.30 -11.84 -4.91
N VAL A 10 -10.09 -10.84 -5.29
CA VAL A 10 -10.09 -9.54 -4.63
C VAL A 10 -11.15 -9.56 -3.55
N ALA A 11 -10.76 -9.23 -2.33
CA ALA A 11 -11.66 -9.23 -1.18
C ALA A 11 -11.55 -7.93 -0.40
N THR A 12 -12.65 -7.53 0.23
CA THR A 12 -12.72 -6.30 1.02
C THR A 12 -12.39 -6.57 2.47
N VAL A 13 -11.50 -5.77 3.05
CA VAL A 13 -11.06 -5.93 4.44
C VAL A 13 -12.22 -5.62 5.38
N THR A 14 -12.50 -6.55 6.29
CA THR A 14 -13.55 -6.41 7.32
C THR A 14 -12.98 -6.33 8.73
N LEU A 15 -11.75 -6.76 8.93
CA LEU A 15 -11.04 -6.68 10.21
C LEU A 15 -9.57 -6.42 9.95
N ALA A 16 -9.00 -5.44 10.65
CA ALA A 16 -7.59 -5.09 10.52
C ALA A 16 -6.99 -4.89 11.90
N SER A 17 -6.49 -5.97 12.50
CA SER A 17 -5.87 -5.95 13.82
C SER A 17 -4.35 -5.89 13.73
N SER A 18 -3.77 -6.69 12.84
CA SER A 18 -2.33 -6.75 12.64
C SER A 18 -2.05 -7.34 11.27
N THR A 19 -0.78 -7.40 10.88
CA THR A 19 -0.40 -8.01 9.60
C THR A 19 -0.67 -9.51 9.54
N ASN A 20 -0.92 -10.15 10.69
CA ASN A 20 -1.19 -11.59 10.77
C ASN A 20 -2.64 -11.91 11.13
N ASN A 21 -3.46 -10.91 11.35
CA ASN A 21 -4.83 -11.12 11.79
C ASN A 21 -5.76 -10.16 11.07
N LEU A 22 -5.94 -10.43 9.80
CA LEU A 22 -6.87 -9.70 8.94
C LEU A 22 -8.06 -10.58 8.64
N ALA A 23 -9.19 -9.97 8.36
CA ALA A 23 -10.34 -10.65 7.78
C ALA A 23 -10.78 -9.87 6.55
N ALA A 24 -11.25 -10.58 5.56
CA ALA A 24 -11.72 -9.98 4.32
C ALA A 24 -12.84 -10.81 3.73
N SER A 25 -13.75 -10.18 3.03
CA SER A 25 -14.94 -10.79 2.46
C SER A 25 -14.95 -10.63 0.95
N HIS A 26 -15.21 -11.74 0.26
CA HIS A 26 -15.56 -11.78 -1.15
C HIS A 26 -16.93 -12.44 -1.28
N VAL A 27 -16.99 -13.76 -1.48
CA VAL A 27 -18.23 -14.53 -1.38
C VAL A 27 -18.44 -14.92 0.08
N PHE A 28 -17.37 -15.35 0.75
CA PHE A 28 -17.36 -15.68 2.17
C PHE A 28 -16.31 -14.84 2.88
N GLU A 29 -16.51 -14.64 4.18
CA GLU A 29 -15.49 -13.99 4.99
C GLU A 29 -14.35 -14.96 5.26
N GLN A 30 -13.14 -14.53 5.01
CA GLN A 30 -11.91 -15.22 5.35
C GLN A 30 -11.30 -14.57 6.57
N ARG A 31 -10.78 -15.35 7.50
CA ARG A 31 -10.20 -14.85 8.74
C ARG A 31 -8.76 -15.34 8.91
N ASN A 32 -8.04 -14.73 9.82
CA ASN A 32 -6.65 -15.05 10.12
C ASN A 32 -5.76 -14.96 8.89
N ILE A 33 -6.00 -13.94 8.11
CA ILE A 33 -5.26 -13.70 6.87
C ILE A 33 -3.92 -13.03 7.22
N LYS A 34 -2.84 -13.57 6.66
CA LYS A 34 -1.53 -12.92 6.72
C LYS A 34 -1.34 -12.06 5.50
N LEU A 35 -0.81 -10.87 5.69
CA LEU A 35 -0.38 -10.00 4.60
C LEU A 35 1.07 -10.29 4.28
N ILE A 36 1.35 -10.61 3.03
CA ILE A 36 2.71 -10.86 2.56
C ILE A 36 3.25 -9.57 1.97
N SER A 37 4.43 -9.17 2.42
CA SER A 37 5.10 -7.96 1.96
C SER A 37 6.61 -8.18 1.95
N PRO A 38 7.38 -7.34 1.25
CA PRO A 38 8.82 -7.43 1.30
C PRO A 38 9.35 -7.22 2.71
N LYS A 39 10.49 -7.82 3.01
CA LYS A 39 11.10 -7.67 4.33
C LYS A 39 11.37 -6.19 4.63
N GLY A 40 10.94 -5.75 5.81
CA GLY A 40 11.13 -4.36 6.22
C GLY A 40 9.99 -3.43 5.86
N TYR A 41 9.01 -3.91 5.10
CA TYR A 41 7.82 -3.14 4.72
C TYR A 41 6.64 -3.63 5.55
N TYR A 42 6.15 -2.79 6.44
CA TYR A 42 5.04 -3.13 7.32
C TYR A 42 3.85 -2.27 7.00
N TYR A 43 2.72 -2.90 6.76
CA TYR A 43 1.50 -2.21 6.38
C TYR A 43 0.30 -2.98 6.90
N ILE A 44 -0.60 -2.30 7.56
CA ILE A 44 -1.88 -2.87 7.98
C ILE A 44 -2.96 -2.16 7.19
N PRO A 45 -3.72 -2.86 6.35
CA PRO A 45 -4.77 -2.23 5.56
C PRO A 45 -5.90 -1.71 6.45
N ASN A 46 -6.60 -0.71 5.97
CA ASN A 46 -7.80 -0.22 6.62
C ASN A 46 -9.01 -1.10 6.26
N ILE A 47 -10.01 -1.07 7.10
CA ILE A 47 -11.30 -1.66 6.78
C ILE A 47 -11.82 -1.02 5.50
N ASN A 48 -12.42 -1.80 4.63
CA ASN A 48 -12.89 -1.46 3.29
C ASN A 48 -11.80 -1.37 2.22
N ASP A 49 -10.53 -1.51 2.56
CA ASP A 49 -9.50 -1.70 1.54
C ASP A 49 -9.72 -3.03 0.82
N GLU A 50 -9.21 -3.12 -0.40
CA GLU A 50 -9.28 -4.35 -1.17
C GLU A 50 -7.92 -5.03 -1.20
N LEU A 51 -7.91 -6.34 -1.00
CA LEU A 51 -6.72 -7.17 -1.03
C LEU A 51 -6.85 -8.25 -2.08
N LEU A 52 -5.73 -8.63 -2.65
CA LEU A 52 -5.65 -9.80 -3.52
C LEU A 52 -5.30 -11.00 -2.65
N LEU A 53 -6.21 -11.97 -2.58
CA LEU A 53 -6.07 -13.15 -1.73
C LEU A 53 -5.74 -14.38 -2.55
N SER A 54 -4.95 -15.25 -1.96
CA SER A 54 -4.82 -16.65 -2.36
C SER A 54 -5.42 -17.51 -1.25
N CYS A 55 -6.29 -18.44 -1.60
CA CYS A 55 -7.04 -19.25 -0.65
C CYS A 55 -6.83 -20.76 -0.87
N VAL A 56 -5.68 -21.18 -1.38
CA VAL A 56 -5.44 -22.58 -1.74
C VAL A 56 -5.53 -23.50 -0.53
N LYS A 57 -4.89 -23.18 0.57
CA LYS A 57 -4.96 -23.93 1.83
C LYS A 57 -5.39 -23.02 2.96
N LYS A 58 -4.62 -22.00 3.25
CA LYS A 58 -4.97 -20.96 4.20
C LYS A 58 -5.00 -19.64 3.45
N PRO A 59 -5.95 -18.77 3.74
CA PRO A 59 -6.00 -17.48 3.04
C PRO A 59 -4.78 -16.62 3.42
N PHE A 60 -4.18 -16.03 2.40
CA PHE A 60 -3.17 -15.00 2.62
C PHE A 60 -3.32 -13.93 1.54
N ALA A 61 -3.00 -12.70 1.91
CA ALA A 61 -3.09 -11.58 0.99
C ALA A 61 -1.76 -11.41 0.28
N LEU A 62 -1.82 -11.37 -1.06
CA LEU A 62 -0.67 -11.13 -1.91
C LEU A 62 -0.30 -9.66 -1.96
N GLY A 63 -1.24 -8.79 -1.66
CA GLY A 63 -1.01 -7.37 -1.67
C GLY A 63 -2.30 -6.58 -1.67
N TYR A 64 -2.15 -5.29 -1.78
CA TYR A 64 -3.20 -4.29 -1.73
C TYR A 64 -3.57 -3.85 -3.15
N VAL A 65 -4.85 -3.65 -3.38
CA VAL A 65 -5.34 -3.15 -4.67
C VAL A 65 -5.43 -1.62 -4.59
N ASN A 66 -4.67 -0.94 -5.44
CA ASN A 66 -4.73 0.51 -5.55
C ASN A 66 -5.87 0.88 -6.50
N ASN A 67 -6.89 1.53 -5.96
CA ASN A 67 -8.10 1.88 -6.72
C ASN A 67 -8.08 3.30 -7.28
N PHE A 68 -6.96 3.99 -7.13
CA PHE A 68 -6.83 5.35 -7.65
C PHE A 68 -5.44 5.53 -8.26
N SER A 69 -5.36 6.49 -9.18
CA SER A 69 -4.09 6.84 -9.79
C SER A 69 -3.24 7.64 -8.80
N ALA A 70 -2.00 7.24 -8.64
CA ALA A 70 -1.04 8.04 -7.90
C ALA A 70 -0.55 9.19 -8.77
N ASP A 71 -0.21 10.31 -8.16
CA ASP A 71 0.34 11.48 -8.86
C ASP A 71 1.84 11.30 -9.05
N ILE A 72 2.19 10.38 -9.93
CA ILE A 72 3.58 10.08 -10.28
C ILE A 72 3.70 9.89 -11.78
N SER A 73 4.90 10.15 -12.27
CA SER A 73 5.26 9.94 -13.67
C SER A 73 6.00 8.61 -13.82
N PRO A 74 6.12 8.08 -15.05
CA PRO A 74 6.90 6.86 -15.26
C PRO A 74 8.32 6.98 -14.71
N GLY A 75 8.79 5.93 -14.05
CA GLY A 75 10.10 5.89 -13.43
C GLY A 75 10.15 6.44 -12.00
N GLU A 76 9.06 6.99 -11.50
CA GLU A 76 8.98 7.50 -10.14
C GLU A 76 8.41 6.46 -9.18
N ILE A 77 8.76 6.57 -7.90
CA ILE A 77 8.27 5.68 -6.86
C ILE A 77 7.65 6.53 -5.77
N LEU A 78 6.47 6.16 -5.34
CA LEU A 78 5.75 6.83 -4.26
C LEU A 78 5.41 5.82 -3.17
N ILE A 79 5.80 6.12 -1.94
CA ILE A 79 5.39 5.38 -0.75
C ILE A 79 4.55 6.33 0.08
N LYS A 80 3.31 5.96 0.34
CA LYS A 80 2.34 6.87 0.94
C LYS A 80 1.40 6.12 1.86
N ASN A 81 1.04 6.72 2.98
CA ASN A 81 -0.02 6.16 3.83
C ASN A 81 -1.35 6.91 3.61
N ASP A 82 -2.40 6.44 4.28
CA ASP A 82 -3.74 7.01 4.12
C ASP A 82 -3.86 8.40 4.73
N SER A 83 -2.98 8.76 5.65
CA SER A 83 -2.97 10.08 6.27
C SER A 83 -2.24 11.13 5.42
N GLY A 84 -1.63 10.70 4.32
CA GLY A 84 -0.99 11.59 3.39
C GLY A 84 0.50 11.79 3.60
N ALA A 85 1.11 11.13 4.59
CA ALA A 85 2.56 11.14 4.71
C ALA A 85 3.17 10.33 3.58
N TYR A 86 4.24 10.83 2.98
CA TYR A 86 4.79 10.17 1.80
C TYR A 86 6.29 10.39 1.63
N ILE A 87 6.89 9.47 0.90
CA ILE A 87 8.24 9.58 0.34
C ILE A 87 8.11 9.35 -1.16
N LYS A 88 8.63 10.26 -1.95
CA LYS A 88 8.54 10.19 -3.41
C LYS A 88 9.93 10.29 -4.02
N LEU A 89 10.29 9.32 -4.84
CA LEU A 89 11.53 9.32 -5.59
C LEU A 89 11.25 9.85 -6.99
N LEU A 90 11.77 11.02 -7.29
CA LEU A 90 11.46 11.71 -8.54
C LEU A 90 12.34 11.23 -9.68
N SER A 91 11.86 11.40 -10.90
CA SER A 91 12.57 10.94 -12.10
C SER A 91 13.89 11.68 -12.33
N ASN A 92 14.05 12.89 -11.79
CA ASN A 92 15.29 13.64 -11.91
C ASN A 92 16.34 13.30 -10.84
N GLY A 93 16.02 12.35 -9.93
CA GLY A 93 16.92 11.96 -8.86
C GLY A 93 16.70 12.68 -7.53
N ASP A 94 15.79 13.63 -7.48
CA ASP A 94 15.42 14.29 -6.22
C ASP A 94 14.49 13.39 -5.39
N ILE A 95 14.45 13.61 -4.10
CA ILE A 95 13.57 12.90 -3.17
C ILE A 95 12.69 13.91 -2.45
N GLU A 96 11.40 13.62 -2.39
CA GLU A 96 10.45 14.48 -1.68
C GLU A 96 9.88 13.72 -0.48
N ILE A 97 9.96 14.32 0.70
CA ILE A 97 9.40 13.76 1.93
C ILE A 97 8.46 14.79 2.51
N ASN A 98 7.15 14.55 2.46
CA ASN A 98 6.14 15.48 2.97
C ASN A 98 6.40 16.93 2.52
N LYS A 99 6.63 17.11 1.23
CA LYS A 99 6.93 18.40 0.59
C LYS A 99 8.33 18.96 0.86
N LEU A 100 9.13 18.31 1.69
CA LEU A 100 10.52 18.66 1.82
C LEU A 100 11.29 18.05 0.65
N LEU A 101 11.98 18.86 -0.12
CA LEU A 101 12.72 18.39 -1.27
C LEU A 101 14.20 18.26 -0.94
N ILE A 102 14.73 17.08 -1.23
CA ILE A 102 16.16 16.78 -1.13
C ILE A 102 16.66 16.59 -2.56
N THR A 103 17.60 17.43 -2.98
CA THR A 103 18.10 17.35 -4.35
C THR A 103 18.99 16.12 -4.53
N GLN A 104 19.23 15.76 -5.79
CA GLN A 104 20.12 14.65 -6.14
C GLN A 104 21.50 14.81 -5.50
N ASN A 105 21.94 16.04 -5.28
CA ASN A 105 23.24 16.33 -4.66
C ASN A 105 23.20 16.35 -3.13
N GLY A 106 22.05 16.05 -2.53
CA GLY A 106 21.90 16.02 -1.08
C GLY A 106 21.58 17.34 -0.43
N GLU A 107 21.27 18.35 -1.20
CA GLU A 107 20.87 19.66 -0.66
C GLU A 107 19.40 19.64 -0.29
N ILE A 108 19.06 20.19 0.87
CA ILE A 108 17.68 20.30 1.31
C ILE A 108 17.13 21.62 0.80
N LYS A 109 15.99 21.53 0.08
CA LYS A 109 15.24 22.69 -0.36
C LYS A 109 13.91 22.71 0.34
N HIS A 110 13.66 23.75 1.13
CA HIS A 110 12.35 23.95 1.71
C HIS A 110 11.39 24.41 0.63
N GLN A 111 10.15 23.97 0.71
CA GLN A 111 9.13 24.62 -0.06
C GLN A 111 9.10 26.09 0.33
N LYS A 112 9.04 26.91 -0.69
CA LYS A 112 9.13 28.33 -0.46
C LYS A 112 7.92 28.81 0.33
N ASN A 113 8.19 29.26 1.52
CA ASN A 113 7.26 30.05 2.28
C ASN A 113 7.55 31.51 1.97
N ASN A 114 6.51 32.29 1.74
CA ASN A 114 6.68 33.67 1.31
C ASN A 114 6.89 34.61 2.49
N TYR A 115 7.52 34.14 3.52
CA TYR A 115 7.95 34.99 4.60
C TYR A 115 9.44 34.83 4.78
N CYS A 116 10.02 35.85 5.21
CA CYS A 116 11.45 35.90 5.31
C CYS A 116 12.04 34.83 6.16
#